data_74ae36811c36e98761f5a7b50f0f93d9
#
_entry.id   74ae36811c36e98761f5a7b50f0f93d9
#
_cell.length_a   1.000
_cell.length_b   1.000
_cell.length_c   1.000
_cell.angle_alpha   90.00
_cell.angle_beta   90.00
_cell.angle_gamma   90.00
#
_symmetry.space_group_name_H-M   'P 1'
#
loop_
_entity.id
_entity.type
_entity.pdbx_description
1 polymer ?
#
loop_
_entity_poly.entity_id
_entity_poly.type
_entity_poly.pdbx_seq_one_letter_code
_entity_poly.pdbx_strand_id
1 'polypeptide(L)'
;MNSPDIETIELLPAAGPPKQLFVLLHDAGGTGADMLGLSELLGNAFAQAVVVIAEGLSSAAPALEDQAAADAGQVNPAEPVAGRVQTLAAFLHAQQQRFGLLQSDTALLGFGAGASLALALSAAHDGLAGRVLAFGGTHADWPAGAPQLTTLHLLHGERDLLVPVRRAREAYALLTSLNADATLDVASSVGHELHPALMAQALTRLQTCVPLRFWKAL
;
A
#
# COMPACT_ATOMS: atom_id res chain seq x y z
N MET A 1 -20.43 2.82 -14.76
CA MET A 1 -20.16 3.27 -13.38
C MET A 1 -19.11 4.35 -13.49
N ASN A 2 -19.42 5.59 -13.06
CA ASN A 2 -18.40 6.64 -13.06
C ASN A 2 -17.29 6.24 -12.10
N SER A 3 -16.05 6.22 -12.59
CA SER A 3 -14.85 6.13 -11.72
C SER A 3 -14.91 7.30 -10.74
N PRO A 4 -14.58 7.10 -9.46
CA PRO A 4 -14.45 8.23 -8.54
C PRO A 4 -13.42 9.22 -9.13
N ASP A 5 -13.75 10.49 -9.09
CA ASP A 5 -12.92 11.59 -9.59
C ASP A 5 -11.79 11.83 -8.57
N ILE A 6 -10.76 10.98 -8.62
CA ILE A 6 -9.59 11.03 -7.75
C ILE A 6 -8.50 11.77 -8.50
N GLU A 7 -8.02 12.86 -7.93
CA GLU A 7 -6.88 13.58 -8.48
C GLU A 7 -5.63 12.69 -8.41
N THR A 8 -4.82 12.74 -9.48
CA THR A 8 -3.62 11.89 -9.59
C THR A 8 -2.41 12.65 -10.08
N ILE A 9 -1.23 12.27 -9.58
CA ILE A 9 0.05 12.61 -10.18
C ILE A 9 0.55 11.37 -10.90
N GLU A 10 0.92 11.50 -12.17
CA GLU A 10 1.30 10.35 -13.00
C GLU A 10 2.72 10.48 -13.54
N LEU A 11 3.48 9.42 -13.41
CA LEU A 11 4.75 9.22 -14.11
C LEU A 11 4.53 8.12 -15.15
N LEU A 12 4.57 8.52 -16.42
CA LEU A 12 4.38 7.61 -17.55
C LEU A 12 5.67 6.85 -17.89
N PRO A 13 5.57 5.68 -18.56
CA PRO A 13 6.72 4.88 -18.91
C PRO A 13 7.76 5.67 -19.72
N ALA A 14 9.03 5.54 -19.37
CA ALA A 14 10.13 6.14 -20.12
C ALA A 14 10.37 5.44 -21.47
N ALA A 15 9.92 4.18 -21.63
CA ALA A 15 10.15 3.40 -22.84
C ALA A 15 9.01 2.41 -23.14
N GLY A 16 8.40 2.54 -24.30
CA GLY A 16 7.42 1.58 -24.83
C GLY A 16 6.08 1.51 -24.07
N PRO A 17 5.24 0.52 -24.36
CA PRO A 17 3.97 0.35 -23.69
C PRO A 17 4.17 -0.07 -22.22
N PRO A 18 3.24 0.29 -21.32
CA PRO A 18 3.34 -0.05 -19.90
C PRO A 18 3.27 -1.58 -19.69
N LYS A 19 4.09 -2.06 -18.75
CA LYS A 19 4.11 -3.48 -18.31
C LYS A 19 3.86 -3.64 -16.82
N GLN A 20 4.00 -2.59 -16.03
CA GLN A 20 3.71 -2.58 -14.61
C GLN A 20 2.91 -1.32 -14.26
N LEU A 21 2.02 -1.47 -13.29
CA LEU A 21 1.27 -0.40 -12.65
C LEU A 21 1.65 -0.32 -11.17
N PHE A 22 2.19 0.81 -10.76
CA PHE A 22 2.41 1.13 -9.36
C PHE A 22 1.40 2.20 -8.94
N VAL A 23 0.57 1.90 -7.96
CA VAL A 23 -0.34 2.88 -7.36
C VAL A 23 0.18 3.23 -5.97
N LEU A 24 0.37 4.52 -5.72
CA LEU A 24 0.95 5.05 -4.49
C LEU A 24 -0.10 5.80 -3.68
N LEU A 25 -0.14 5.55 -2.37
CA LEU A 25 -1.04 6.16 -1.40
C LEU A 25 -0.22 6.86 -0.31
N HIS A 26 -0.39 8.17 -0.16
CA HIS A 26 0.29 8.96 0.87
C HIS A 26 -0.32 8.73 2.28
N ASP A 27 0.32 9.25 3.33
CA ASP A 27 -0.19 9.19 4.70
C ASP A 27 -1.33 10.18 4.94
N ALA A 28 -2.03 10.01 6.07
CA ALA A 28 -3.05 10.96 6.53
C ALA A 28 -2.45 12.35 6.76
N GLY A 29 -3.10 13.37 6.23
CA GLY A 29 -2.61 14.75 6.28
C GLY A 29 -1.43 15.08 5.38
N GLY A 30 -0.88 14.08 4.65
CA GLY A 30 0.10 14.27 3.60
C GLY A 30 -0.54 14.58 2.24
N THR A 31 0.29 14.64 1.23
CA THR A 31 -0.08 14.88 -0.18
C THR A 31 0.68 13.94 -1.11
N GLY A 32 0.29 13.87 -2.37
CA GLY A 32 1.03 13.11 -3.37
C GLY A 32 2.50 13.55 -3.53
N ALA A 33 2.82 14.80 -3.19
CA ALA A 33 4.20 15.28 -3.21
C ALA A 33 5.13 14.47 -2.28
N ASP A 34 4.61 13.95 -1.17
CA ASP A 34 5.37 13.14 -0.22
C ASP A 34 5.77 11.76 -0.82
N MET A 35 5.09 11.34 -1.89
CA MET A 35 5.35 10.08 -2.59
C MET A 35 6.26 10.24 -3.82
N LEU A 36 6.65 11.47 -4.20
CA LEU A 36 7.44 11.73 -5.42
C LEU A 36 8.79 11.01 -5.40
N GLY A 37 9.50 11.02 -4.28
CA GLY A 37 10.79 10.31 -4.18
C GLY A 37 10.69 8.80 -4.43
N LEU A 38 9.61 8.16 -3.95
CA LEU A 38 9.33 6.76 -4.22
C LEU A 38 8.91 6.55 -5.68
N SER A 39 8.09 7.46 -6.23
CA SER A 39 7.67 7.44 -7.63
C SER A 39 8.84 7.51 -8.59
N GLU A 40 9.78 8.43 -8.37
CA GLU A 40 11.00 8.57 -9.17
C GLU A 40 11.89 7.32 -9.09
N LEU A 41 12.06 6.77 -7.88
CA LEU A 41 12.82 5.53 -7.68
C LEU A 41 12.25 4.38 -8.49
N LEU A 42 10.91 4.22 -8.49
CA LEU A 42 10.22 3.18 -9.25
C LEU A 42 10.33 3.40 -10.76
N GLY A 43 10.10 4.63 -11.24
CA GLY A 43 10.21 4.97 -12.65
C GLY A 43 11.62 4.75 -13.20
N ASN A 44 12.66 5.06 -12.42
CA ASN A 44 14.06 4.81 -12.80
C ASN A 44 14.40 3.31 -12.83
N ALA A 45 13.81 2.51 -11.94
CA ALA A 45 14.10 1.08 -11.85
C ALA A 45 13.29 0.23 -12.85
N PHE A 46 12.13 0.71 -13.27
CA PHE A 46 11.20 0.02 -14.16
C PHE A 46 10.82 0.92 -15.35
N ALA A 47 11.60 0.89 -16.40
CA ALA A 47 11.45 1.79 -17.55
C ALA A 47 10.09 1.69 -18.29
N GLN A 48 9.36 0.60 -18.08
CA GLN A 48 8.02 0.38 -18.63
C GLN A 48 6.92 0.42 -17.56
N ALA A 49 7.19 1.01 -16.39
CA ALA A 49 6.18 1.20 -15.37
C ALA A 49 5.37 2.49 -15.60
N VAL A 50 4.09 2.41 -15.28
CA VAL A 50 3.26 3.56 -14.94
C VAL A 50 3.23 3.68 -13.43
N VAL A 51 3.51 4.88 -12.91
CA VAL A 51 3.35 5.18 -11.49
C VAL A 51 2.23 6.20 -11.34
N VAL A 52 1.22 5.88 -10.56
CA VAL A 52 0.06 6.73 -10.29
C VAL A 52 0.01 7.00 -8.80
N ILE A 53 0.17 8.25 -8.39
CA ILE A 53 -0.03 8.69 -7.02
C ILE A 53 -1.49 9.15 -6.90
N ALA A 54 -2.27 8.54 -6.02
CA ALA A 54 -3.67 8.89 -5.80
C ALA A 54 -3.79 9.85 -4.63
N GLU A 55 -4.43 11.01 -4.87
CA GLU A 55 -4.68 12.02 -3.85
C GLU A 55 -5.96 11.72 -3.06
N GLY A 56 -5.98 12.12 -1.79
CA GLY A 56 -7.17 12.16 -0.96
C GLY A 56 -7.74 10.84 -0.46
N LEU A 57 -7.30 9.70 -0.97
CA LEU A 57 -7.82 8.38 -0.54
C LEU A 57 -7.43 8.01 0.90
N SER A 58 -6.30 8.50 1.36
CA SER A 58 -5.78 8.25 2.72
C SER A 58 -6.17 9.34 3.72
N SER A 59 -6.81 10.42 3.29
CA SER A 59 -7.21 11.49 4.18
C SER A 59 -8.25 11.00 5.19
N ALA A 60 -7.95 11.23 6.48
CA ALA A 60 -8.79 10.97 7.65
C ALA A 60 -9.17 9.50 7.92
N ALA A 61 -8.16 8.67 8.30
CA ALA A 61 -8.45 7.71 9.35
C ALA A 61 -8.21 8.40 10.70
N PRO A 62 -9.13 8.41 11.66
CA PRO A 62 -8.73 8.65 13.03
C PRO A 62 -7.68 7.58 13.34
N ALA A 63 -6.48 8.01 13.77
CA ALA A 63 -5.57 7.11 14.43
C ALA A 63 -6.37 6.37 15.51
N LEU A 64 -6.07 5.11 15.77
CA LEU A 64 -6.73 4.29 16.81
C LEU A 64 -6.69 4.93 18.21
N GLU A 65 -6.07 6.09 18.36
CA GLU A 65 -5.92 6.85 19.61
C GLU A 65 -6.80 8.10 19.69
N ASP A 66 -7.43 8.56 18.59
CA ASP A 66 -8.25 9.78 18.57
C ASP A 66 -9.74 9.54 18.85
N GLN A 67 -10.11 8.44 19.47
CA GLN A 67 -11.45 8.31 20.03
C GLN A 67 -11.72 9.34 21.15
N ALA A 68 -10.66 9.94 21.73
CA ALA A 68 -10.78 11.03 22.68
C ALA A 68 -11.01 12.42 22.03
N ALA A 69 -10.68 12.59 20.74
CA ALA A 69 -10.90 13.86 20.01
C ALA A 69 -12.28 13.92 19.33
N ALA A 70 -12.96 12.80 19.17
CA ALA A 70 -14.31 12.73 18.61
C ALA A 70 -15.38 13.40 19.48
N ASP A 71 -15.11 13.60 20.78
CA ASP A 71 -15.99 14.32 21.71
C ASP A 71 -15.93 15.87 21.55
N ALA A 72 -15.07 16.41 20.70
CA ALA A 72 -14.91 17.85 20.48
C ALA A 72 -15.72 18.45 19.30
N GLY A 73 -16.62 17.70 18.69
CA GLY A 73 -17.76 18.24 17.93
C GLY A 73 -17.49 18.98 16.61
N GLN A 74 -16.33 18.80 15.95
CA GLN A 74 -16.03 19.48 14.68
C GLN A 74 -15.19 18.64 13.70
N VAL A 75 -15.59 17.41 13.42
CA VAL A 75 -15.02 16.67 12.30
C VAL A 75 -16.17 16.12 11.46
N ASN A 76 -16.19 16.42 10.15
CA ASN A 76 -17.01 15.65 9.21
C ASN A 76 -16.71 14.17 9.46
N PRO A 77 -17.72 13.31 9.64
CA PRO A 77 -17.46 11.90 9.88
C PRO A 77 -16.61 11.36 8.72
N ALA A 78 -15.38 10.98 9.02
CA ALA A 78 -14.48 10.38 8.05
C ALA A 78 -15.21 9.19 7.40
N GLU A 79 -15.12 9.07 6.07
CA GLU A 79 -15.73 7.94 5.36
C GLU A 79 -15.25 6.63 6.01
N PRO A 80 -16.14 5.69 6.32
CA PRO A 80 -15.76 4.41 6.90
C PRO A 80 -14.67 3.71 6.07
N VAL A 81 -13.73 3.02 6.70
CA VAL A 81 -12.65 2.29 6.01
C VAL A 81 -13.19 1.43 4.87
N ALA A 82 -14.34 0.77 5.07
CA ALA A 82 -14.99 -0.05 4.05
C ALA A 82 -15.36 0.75 2.79
N GLY A 83 -15.86 1.97 2.91
CA GLY A 83 -16.18 2.83 1.76
C GLY A 83 -14.91 3.20 0.99
N ARG A 84 -13.85 3.60 1.69
CA ARG A 84 -12.55 3.93 1.09
C ARG A 84 -11.91 2.72 0.40
N VAL A 85 -12.05 1.51 0.95
CA VAL A 85 -11.61 0.26 0.31
C VAL A 85 -12.37 0.05 -1.01
N GLN A 86 -13.68 0.26 -1.05
CA GLN A 86 -14.46 0.14 -2.29
C GLN A 86 -14.05 1.19 -3.33
N THR A 87 -13.84 2.43 -2.89
CA THR A 87 -13.36 3.53 -3.75
C THR A 87 -11.99 3.20 -4.35
N LEU A 88 -11.05 2.73 -3.52
CA LEU A 88 -9.73 2.30 -3.98
C LEU A 88 -9.81 1.09 -4.92
N ALA A 89 -10.67 0.11 -4.64
CA ALA A 89 -10.87 -1.04 -5.52
C ALA A 89 -11.38 -0.61 -6.91
N ALA A 90 -12.38 0.27 -6.97
CA ALA A 90 -12.89 0.81 -8.22
C ALA A 90 -11.82 1.61 -8.98
N PHE A 91 -11.02 2.42 -8.26
CA PHE A 91 -9.92 3.17 -8.83
C PHE A 91 -8.85 2.24 -9.43
N LEU A 92 -8.40 1.21 -8.69
CA LEU A 92 -7.43 0.24 -9.20
C LEU A 92 -7.93 -0.43 -10.48
N HIS A 93 -9.15 -0.91 -10.50
CA HIS A 93 -9.75 -1.52 -11.69
C HIS A 93 -9.75 -0.55 -12.88
N ALA A 94 -10.11 0.71 -12.67
CA ALA A 94 -10.10 1.73 -13.72
C ALA A 94 -8.69 1.96 -14.28
N GLN A 95 -7.67 2.04 -13.43
CA GLN A 95 -6.28 2.20 -13.87
C GLN A 95 -5.76 0.96 -14.62
N GLN A 96 -6.06 -0.23 -14.13
CA GLN A 96 -5.72 -1.49 -14.82
C GLN A 96 -6.36 -1.55 -16.23
N GLN A 97 -7.63 -1.20 -16.36
CA GLN A 97 -8.31 -1.14 -17.65
C GLN A 97 -7.71 -0.07 -18.57
N ARG A 98 -7.45 1.13 -18.03
CA ARG A 98 -6.89 2.25 -18.78
C ARG A 98 -5.53 1.92 -19.41
N PHE A 99 -4.67 1.21 -18.67
CA PHE A 99 -3.33 0.87 -19.13
C PHE A 99 -3.22 -0.54 -19.73
N GLY A 100 -4.31 -1.31 -19.75
CA GLY A 100 -4.33 -2.68 -20.28
C GLY A 100 -3.48 -3.66 -19.48
N LEU A 101 -3.38 -3.45 -18.15
CA LEU A 101 -2.57 -4.24 -17.24
C LEU A 101 -3.43 -5.14 -16.35
N LEU A 102 -2.87 -6.29 -15.97
CA LEU A 102 -3.54 -7.25 -15.11
C LEU A 102 -3.24 -6.97 -13.62
N GLN A 103 -3.98 -7.64 -12.75
CA GLN A 103 -3.76 -7.60 -11.31
C GLN A 103 -2.34 -8.07 -10.95
N SER A 104 -1.82 -9.10 -11.64
CA SER A 104 -0.45 -9.60 -11.46
C SER A 104 0.64 -8.56 -11.77
N ASP A 105 0.34 -7.62 -12.66
CA ASP A 105 1.24 -6.57 -13.11
C ASP A 105 1.13 -5.30 -12.25
N THR A 106 0.22 -5.33 -11.27
CA THR A 106 -0.10 -4.20 -10.39
C THR A 106 0.51 -4.39 -9.00
N ALA A 107 1.19 -3.38 -8.51
CA ALA A 107 1.57 -3.26 -7.11
C ALA A 107 0.98 -2.00 -6.49
N LEU A 108 0.45 -2.14 -5.26
CA LEU A 108 -0.08 -1.05 -4.46
C LEU A 108 0.92 -0.74 -3.34
N LEU A 109 1.38 0.50 -3.28
CA LEU A 109 2.35 0.95 -2.28
C LEU A 109 1.70 2.04 -1.43
N GLY A 110 1.81 1.95 -0.12
CA GLY A 110 1.25 2.95 0.77
C GLY A 110 2.19 3.33 1.90
N PHE A 111 2.05 4.55 2.40
CA PHE A 111 2.72 5.03 3.60
C PHE A 111 1.70 5.37 4.68
N GLY A 112 1.95 5.00 5.94
CA GLY A 112 1.10 5.28 7.09
C GLY A 112 -0.36 4.84 6.92
N ALA A 113 -1.29 5.77 6.86
CA ALA A 113 -2.71 5.51 6.60
C ALA A 113 -2.94 4.92 5.21
N GLY A 114 -2.19 5.36 4.19
CA GLY A 114 -2.22 4.77 2.85
C GLY A 114 -1.77 3.31 2.83
N ALA A 115 -0.77 2.97 3.65
CA ALA A 115 -0.34 1.58 3.82
C ALA A 115 -1.42 0.73 4.51
N SER A 116 -2.07 1.28 5.54
CA SER A 116 -3.16 0.60 6.24
C SER A 116 -4.36 0.36 5.32
N LEU A 117 -4.69 1.33 4.46
CA LEU A 117 -5.75 1.19 3.45
C LEU A 117 -5.39 0.14 2.39
N ALA A 118 -4.13 0.09 1.93
CA ALA A 118 -3.64 -0.91 0.99
C ALA A 118 -3.74 -2.34 1.55
N LEU A 119 -3.38 -2.52 2.83
CA LEU A 119 -3.54 -3.79 3.53
C LEU A 119 -5.01 -4.17 3.71
N ALA A 120 -5.88 -3.22 4.08
CA ALA A 120 -7.32 -3.45 4.18
C ALA A 120 -7.93 -3.85 2.83
N LEU A 121 -7.48 -3.23 1.72
CA LEU A 121 -7.89 -3.64 0.38
C LEU A 121 -7.49 -5.08 0.09
N SER A 122 -6.26 -5.48 0.39
CA SER A 122 -5.80 -6.85 0.13
C SER A 122 -6.56 -7.89 0.94
N ALA A 123 -7.01 -7.53 2.14
CA ALA A 123 -7.83 -8.38 2.99
C ALA A 123 -9.27 -8.55 2.45
N ALA A 124 -9.83 -7.49 1.85
CA ALA A 124 -11.20 -7.49 1.32
C ALA A 124 -11.28 -7.98 -0.14
N HIS A 125 -10.23 -7.76 -0.93
CA HIS A 125 -10.17 -8.03 -2.38
C HIS A 125 -8.84 -8.72 -2.73
N ASP A 126 -8.66 -9.94 -2.23
CA ASP A 126 -7.44 -10.72 -2.49
C ASP A 126 -7.20 -10.91 -4.00
N GLY A 127 -5.99 -10.63 -4.44
CA GLY A 127 -5.57 -10.74 -5.83
C GLY A 127 -5.94 -9.54 -6.71
N LEU A 128 -6.57 -8.49 -6.20
CA LEU A 128 -6.83 -7.26 -6.98
C LEU A 128 -5.52 -6.52 -7.33
N ALA A 129 -4.51 -6.60 -6.47
CA ALA A 129 -3.13 -6.27 -6.79
C ALA A 129 -2.24 -7.48 -6.52
N GLY A 130 -1.28 -7.77 -7.38
CA GLY A 130 -0.37 -8.89 -7.18
C GLY A 130 0.56 -8.72 -5.99
N ARG A 131 0.83 -7.46 -5.62
CA ARG A 131 1.69 -7.10 -4.47
C ARG A 131 1.17 -5.88 -3.73
N VAL A 132 1.35 -5.88 -2.42
CA VAL A 132 1.16 -4.70 -1.56
C VAL A 132 2.46 -4.46 -0.79
N LEU A 133 2.94 -3.21 -0.82
CA LEU A 133 4.09 -2.76 -0.04
C LEU A 133 3.61 -1.70 0.95
N ALA A 134 3.66 -2.02 2.23
CA ALA A 134 3.13 -1.19 3.32
C ALA A 134 4.26 -0.60 4.15
N PHE A 135 4.47 0.72 4.03
CA PHE A 135 5.47 1.47 4.78
C PHE A 135 4.82 2.10 6.01
N GLY A 136 5.24 1.72 7.21
CA GLY A 136 4.81 2.34 8.45
C GLY A 136 3.31 2.23 8.74
N GLY A 137 2.59 1.32 8.08
CA GLY A 137 1.18 1.06 8.29
C GLY A 137 0.92 -0.33 8.82
N THR A 138 -0.29 -0.55 9.33
CA THR A 138 -0.75 -1.86 9.81
C THR A 138 -2.24 -2.03 9.53
N HIS A 139 -2.69 -3.27 9.53
CA HIS A 139 -4.10 -3.63 9.49
C HIS A 139 -4.42 -4.48 10.73
N ALA A 140 -5.48 -4.11 11.44
CA ALA A 140 -5.81 -4.75 12.72
C ALA A 140 -6.71 -5.97 12.53
N ASP A 141 -7.63 -5.90 11.57
CA ASP A 141 -8.72 -6.86 11.43
C ASP A 141 -8.51 -7.76 10.20
N TRP A 142 -7.57 -8.70 10.32
CA TRP A 142 -7.44 -9.71 9.29
C TRP A 142 -8.64 -10.66 9.35
N PRO A 143 -9.40 -10.82 8.25
CA PRO A 143 -10.48 -11.80 8.19
C PRO A 143 -9.92 -13.21 8.42
N ALA A 144 -10.79 -14.20 8.67
CA ALA A 144 -10.42 -15.58 8.97
C ALA A 144 -9.50 -16.27 7.94
N GLY A 145 -9.24 -15.62 6.79
CA GLY A 145 -8.28 -16.02 5.78
C GLY A 145 -7.40 -14.84 5.39
N ALA A 146 -6.09 -14.97 5.52
CA ALA A 146 -5.15 -14.00 4.96
C ALA A 146 -5.15 -14.06 3.43
N PRO A 147 -4.76 -12.97 2.73
CA PRO A 147 -4.62 -12.98 1.27
C PRO A 147 -3.71 -14.10 0.79
N GLN A 148 -4.14 -14.85 -0.22
CA GLN A 148 -3.40 -15.96 -0.81
C GLN A 148 -2.86 -15.64 -2.21
N LEU A 149 -3.49 -14.68 -2.90
CA LEU A 149 -3.14 -14.26 -4.26
C LEU A 149 -2.30 -12.99 -4.28
N THR A 150 -2.29 -12.24 -3.17
CA THR A 150 -1.49 -11.01 -3.00
C THR A 150 -0.27 -11.29 -2.14
N THR A 151 0.93 -10.92 -2.61
CA THR A 151 2.15 -10.93 -1.80
C THR A 151 2.24 -9.64 -0.99
N LEU A 152 2.49 -9.74 0.31
CA LEU A 152 2.53 -8.61 1.23
C LEU A 152 3.96 -8.33 1.68
N HIS A 153 4.41 -7.07 1.56
CA HIS A 153 5.70 -6.61 2.06
C HIS A 153 5.47 -5.52 3.11
N LEU A 154 5.73 -5.83 4.37
CA LEU A 154 5.67 -4.87 5.48
C LEU A 154 7.06 -4.24 5.64
N LEU A 155 7.15 -2.91 5.56
CA LEU A 155 8.39 -2.14 5.67
C LEU A 155 8.22 -1.12 6.81
N HIS A 156 9.06 -1.18 7.84
CA HIS A 156 8.81 -0.43 9.06
C HIS A 156 10.06 0.15 9.68
N GLY A 157 9.95 1.37 10.21
CA GLY A 157 10.99 1.96 11.04
C GLY A 157 10.98 1.37 12.46
N GLU A 158 12.15 0.99 12.98
CA GLU A 158 12.24 0.43 14.33
C GLU A 158 11.84 1.45 15.42
N ARG A 159 12.07 2.76 15.14
CA ARG A 159 11.78 3.87 16.05
C ARG A 159 10.50 4.62 15.69
N ASP A 160 9.61 4.01 14.93
CA ASP A 160 8.31 4.60 14.61
C ASP A 160 7.49 4.77 15.89
N LEU A 161 7.20 6.04 16.25
CA LEU A 161 6.43 6.41 17.43
C LEU A 161 4.93 6.57 17.13
N LEU A 162 4.55 6.75 15.87
CA LEU A 162 3.14 6.87 15.46
C LEU A 162 2.51 5.48 15.29
N VAL A 163 3.21 4.60 14.60
CA VAL A 163 2.80 3.19 14.45
C VAL A 163 3.93 2.31 15.00
N PRO A 164 3.86 1.90 16.27
CA PRO A 164 4.93 1.12 16.89
C PRO A 164 5.25 -0.16 16.11
N VAL A 165 6.53 -0.41 15.85
CA VAL A 165 7.03 -1.58 15.08
C VAL A 165 6.51 -2.93 15.60
N ARG A 166 6.14 -2.99 16.89
CA ARG A 166 5.50 -4.16 17.48
C ARG A 166 4.24 -4.58 16.71
N ARG A 167 3.42 -3.61 16.24
CA ARG A 167 2.21 -3.90 15.45
C ARG A 167 2.54 -4.56 14.10
N ALA A 168 3.61 -4.12 13.44
CA ALA A 168 4.06 -4.75 12.19
C ALA A 168 4.56 -6.19 12.44
N ARG A 169 5.27 -6.42 13.55
CA ARG A 169 5.70 -7.78 13.95
C ARG A 169 4.53 -8.70 14.30
N GLU A 170 3.51 -8.19 15.00
CA GLU A 170 2.28 -8.93 15.31
C GLU A 170 1.49 -9.27 14.03
N ALA A 171 1.33 -8.30 13.13
CA ALA A 171 0.69 -8.52 11.83
C ALA A 171 1.43 -9.58 10.99
N TYR A 172 2.76 -9.48 10.91
CA TYR A 172 3.58 -10.45 10.20
C TYR A 172 3.47 -11.87 10.79
N ALA A 173 3.52 -11.98 12.12
CA ALA A 173 3.37 -13.28 12.81
C ALA A 173 2.00 -13.91 12.51
N LEU A 174 0.93 -13.10 12.54
CA LEU A 174 -0.42 -13.57 12.21
C LEU A 174 -0.51 -13.99 10.74
N LEU A 175 -0.05 -13.17 9.80
CA LEU A 175 -0.04 -13.48 8.37
C LEU A 175 0.71 -14.80 8.09
N THR A 176 1.86 -14.98 8.72
CA THR A 176 2.65 -16.21 8.60
C THR A 176 1.89 -17.42 9.14
N SER A 177 1.19 -17.28 10.28
CA SER A 177 0.38 -18.37 10.86
C SER A 177 -0.80 -18.77 9.98
N LEU A 178 -1.28 -17.84 9.15
CA LEU A 178 -2.34 -18.05 8.16
C LEU A 178 -1.82 -18.47 6.78
N ASN A 179 -0.51 -18.78 6.67
CA ASN A 179 0.17 -19.15 5.43
C ASN A 179 0.09 -18.11 4.31
N ALA A 180 -0.02 -16.83 4.66
CA ALA A 180 0.08 -15.74 3.69
C ALA A 180 1.50 -15.61 3.14
N ASP A 181 1.63 -15.14 1.92
CA ASP A 181 2.90 -14.76 1.32
C ASP A 181 3.28 -13.35 1.80
N ALA A 182 4.00 -13.30 2.93
CA ALA A 182 4.33 -12.04 3.58
C ALA A 182 5.82 -11.95 3.94
N THR A 183 6.37 -10.73 3.95
CA THR A 183 7.70 -10.41 4.47
C THR A 183 7.62 -9.21 5.41
N LEU A 184 8.57 -9.12 6.33
CA LEU A 184 8.75 -7.95 7.19
C LEU A 184 10.20 -7.48 7.13
N ASP A 185 10.39 -6.23 6.77
CA ASP A 185 11.69 -5.54 6.76
C ASP A 185 11.65 -4.39 7.77
N VAL A 186 12.58 -4.39 8.72
CA VAL A 186 12.66 -3.38 9.77
C VAL A 186 13.98 -2.63 9.64
N ALA A 187 13.91 -1.30 9.49
CA ALA A 187 15.08 -0.45 9.43
C ALA A 187 15.41 0.13 10.80
N SER A 188 16.60 -0.19 11.31
CA SER A 188 17.10 0.35 12.58
C SER A 188 17.25 1.86 12.51
N SER A 189 16.94 2.54 13.63
CA SER A 189 17.06 3.99 13.78
C SER A 189 16.14 4.85 12.90
N VAL A 190 15.25 4.25 12.13
CA VAL A 190 14.26 4.93 11.28
C VAL A 190 12.96 5.12 12.06
N GLY A 191 12.36 6.30 11.93
CA GLY A 191 11.05 6.67 12.51
C GLY A 191 9.89 6.41 11.56
N HIS A 192 8.84 7.25 11.70
CA HIS A 192 7.69 7.23 10.80
C HIS A 192 7.98 8.09 9.55
N GLU A 193 8.66 7.51 8.58
CA GLU A 193 9.09 8.21 7.37
C GLU A 193 9.34 7.25 6.20
N LEU A 194 9.19 7.73 4.97
CA LEU A 194 9.65 7.04 3.75
C LEU A 194 11.17 7.15 3.63
N HIS A 195 11.87 6.43 4.49
CA HIS A 195 13.32 6.45 4.54
C HIS A 195 13.95 5.75 3.33
N PRO A 196 15.05 6.28 2.76
CA PRO A 196 15.72 5.68 1.60
C PRO A 196 16.06 4.20 1.75
N ALA A 197 16.45 3.75 2.95
CA ALA A 197 16.75 2.33 3.22
C ALA A 197 15.50 1.44 3.04
N LEU A 198 14.32 1.89 3.48
CA LEU A 198 13.07 1.16 3.29
C LEU A 198 12.63 1.18 1.82
N MET A 199 12.80 2.31 1.12
CA MET A 199 12.50 2.41 -0.32
C MET A 199 13.42 1.49 -1.14
N ALA A 200 14.71 1.43 -0.83
CA ALA A 200 15.65 0.52 -1.48
C ALA A 200 15.30 -0.96 -1.22
N GLN A 201 14.85 -1.29 -0.01
CA GLN A 201 14.39 -2.64 0.33
C GLN A 201 13.10 -2.99 -0.43
N ALA A 202 12.16 -2.06 -0.55
CA ALA A 202 10.96 -2.24 -1.35
C ALA A 202 11.28 -2.55 -2.82
N LEU A 203 12.23 -1.81 -3.40
CA LEU A 203 12.72 -2.06 -4.74
C LEU A 203 13.32 -3.47 -4.86
N THR A 204 14.14 -3.88 -3.89
CA THR A 204 14.70 -5.24 -3.84
C THR A 204 13.59 -6.29 -3.82
N ARG A 205 12.54 -6.10 -3.01
CA ARG A 205 11.38 -7.01 -2.95
C ARG A 205 10.63 -7.08 -4.28
N LEU A 206 10.43 -5.95 -4.94
CA LEU A 206 9.77 -5.92 -6.26
C LEU A 206 10.56 -6.65 -7.33
N GLN A 207 11.89 -6.57 -7.31
CA GLN A 207 12.77 -7.15 -8.33
C GLN A 207 13.09 -8.62 -8.09
N THR A 208 13.15 -9.07 -6.84
CA THR A 208 13.75 -10.38 -6.49
C THR A 208 12.76 -11.37 -5.85
N CYS A 209 11.66 -10.89 -5.26
CA CYS A 209 10.72 -11.77 -4.58
C CYS A 209 9.85 -12.52 -5.60
N VAL A 210 10.03 -13.84 -5.68
CA VAL A 210 9.09 -14.71 -6.40
C VAL A 210 7.96 -15.09 -5.44
N PRO A 211 6.70 -14.77 -5.78
CA PRO A 211 5.57 -15.06 -4.90
C PRO A 211 5.46 -16.55 -4.55
N LEU A 212 5.17 -16.84 -3.29
CA LEU A 212 5.12 -18.20 -2.74
C LEU A 212 4.15 -19.13 -3.51
N ARG A 213 3.06 -18.57 -4.06
CA ARG A 213 2.09 -19.30 -4.88
C ARG A 213 2.72 -19.94 -6.13
N PHE A 214 3.75 -19.34 -6.71
CA PHE A 214 4.45 -19.92 -7.85
C PHE A 214 5.34 -21.10 -7.45
N TRP A 215 5.93 -21.07 -6.24
CA TRP A 215 6.68 -22.22 -5.72
C TRP A 215 5.80 -23.42 -5.39
N LYS A 216 4.57 -23.18 -4.91
CA LYS A 216 3.61 -24.25 -4.60
C LYS A 216 3.01 -24.90 -5.85
N ALA A 217 3.13 -24.29 -7.02
CA ALA A 217 2.63 -24.80 -8.29
C ALA A 217 3.66 -25.66 -9.05
N LEU A 218 4.92 -25.74 -8.57
CA LEU A 218 5.98 -26.59 -9.07
C LEU A 218 6.01 -27.93 -8.34
#